data_1ca396658bd185a2a8efbce7eda02ea3
#
_entry.id   1ca396658bd185a2a8efbce7eda02ea3
#
_cell.length_a   1.000
_cell.length_b   1.000
_cell.length_c   1.000
_cell.angle_alpha   90.00
_cell.angle_beta   90.00
_cell.angle_gamma   90.00
#
_symmetry.space_group_name_H-M   'P 1'
#
loop_
_entity.id
_entity.type
_entity.pdbx_description
1 polymer ?
#
loop_
_entity_poly.entity_id
_entity_poly.type
_entity_poly.pdbx_seq_one_letter_code
_entity_poly.pdbx_strand_id
1 'polypeptide(L)'
;KVVNLAAQAGVRYSLENPQAYIDANIVGFMNILECCRHHNVQGLIYASSSSVYGGNEKIPFSVEDRVDNPISIYAATKKSNELMAHTYSHLFGLHTTGLRFFTVYGPWGRPDMAMYIFADKISKGEPIRVFNHGKMERDFTYIDDIISGTRAAIDHNYQYEVFNLGNNNTEDLMEMVRLIEKGIGKKAEIHFEGMQPGDVKRTFADIEHSKQKLNYTPTTKIVDGIPKFIEWYLTYN
;
A
#
# COMPACT_ATOMS: atom_id res chain seq x y z
N LYS A 1 5.05 -5.06 21.74
CA LYS A 1 4.80 -5.29 20.31
C LYS A 1 5.59 -4.28 19.47
N VAL A 2 5.94 -4.66 18.27
CA VAL A 2 6.63 -3.80 17.29
C VAL A 2 5.74 -3.64 16.07
N VAL A 3 5.68 -2.43 15.52
CA VAL A 3 5.04 -2.13 14.22
C VAL A 3 6.13 -1.63 13.28
N ASN A 4 6.48 -2.44 12.29
CA ASN A 4 7.51 -2.10 11.30
C ASN A 4 6.88 -1.67 9.99
N LEU A 5 6.83 -0.36 9.75
CA LEU A 5 6.39 0.23 8.48
C LEU A 5 7.58 0.73 7.64
N ALA A 6 8.79 0.73 8.21
CA ALA A 6 9.99 1.20 7.55
C ALA A 6 10.39 0.27 6.39
N ALA A 7 10.59 0.85 5.24
CA ALA A 7 11.04 0.15 4.04
C ALA A 7 11.47 1.14 2.95
N GLN A 8 12.27 0.67 1.99
CA GLN A 8 12.32 1.33 0.68
C GLN A 8 11.06 0.93 -0.09
N ALA A 9 10.22 1.90 -0.40
CA ALA A 9 8.94 1.68 -1.06
C ALA A 9 8.92 2.23 -2.50
N GLY A 10 7.92 1.82 -3.29
CA GLY A 10 7.74 2.26 -4.68
C GLY A 10 8.22 1.23 -5.69
N VAL A 11 7.35 0.88 -6.64
CA VAL A 11 7.65 -0.11 -7.68
C VAL A 11 8.70 0.42 -8.66
N ARG A 12 8.53 1.66 -9.13
CA ARG A 12 9.37 2.23 -10.20
C ARG A 12 10.82 2.40 -9.78
N TYR A 13 11.06 3.00 -8.63
CA TYR A 13 12.42 3.20 -8.13
C TYR A 13 13.16 1.87 -7.90
N SER A 14 12.42 0.75 -7.67
CA SER A 14 13.05 -0.57 -7.56
C SER A 14 13.66 -1.09 -8.85
N LEU A 15 13.28 -0.52 -10.00
CA LEU A 15 13.89 -0.82 -11.30
C LEU A 15 15.17 -0.01 -11.53
N GLU A 16 15.28 1.16 -10.90
CA GLU A 16 16.43 2.07 -11.02
C GLU A 16 17.53 1.74 -10.01
N ASN A 17 17.14 1.45 -8.77
CA ASN A 17 18.07 1.15 -7.67
C ASN A 17 17.60 -0.07 -6.86
N PRO A 18 17.74 -1.30 -7.40
CA PRO A 18 17.31 -2.52 -6.72
C PRO A 18 18.06 -2.79 -5.41
N GLN A 19 19.34 -2.38 -5.32
CA GLN A 19 20.15 -2.62 -4.12
C GLN A 19 19.57 -1.95 -2.88
N ALA A 20 19.03 -0.73 -3.00
CA ALA A 20 18.39 -0.04 -1.89
C ALA A 20 17.20 -0.85 -1.30
N TYR A 21 16.51 -1.64 -2.14
CA TYR A 21 15.43 -2.52 -1.69
C TYR A 21 15.94 -3.77 -0.98
N ILE A 22 17.05 -4.33 -1.42
CA ILE A 22 17.69 -5.46 -0.73
C ILE A 22 18.17 -5.01 0.66
N ASP A 23 18.88 -3.91 0.72
CA ASP A 23 19.45 -3.41 1.97
C ASP A 23 18.36 -3.03 2.99
N ALA A 24 17.36 -2.26 2.58
CA ALA A 24 16.30 -1.81 3.48
C ALA A 24 15.26 -2.91 3.78
N ASN A 25 14.77 -3.63 2.75
CA ASN A 25 13.63 -4.51 2.91
C ASN A 25 14.01 -5.94 3.28
N ILE A 26 15.20 -6.43 2.90
CA ILE A 26 15.63 -7.78 3.25
C ILE A 26 16.56 -7.71 4.46
N VAL A 27 17.70 -7.04 4.34
CA VAL A 27 18.68 -6.96 5.44
C VAL A 27 18.10 -6.21 6.63
N GLY A 28 17.46 -5.04 6.39
CA GLY A 28 16.82 -4.26 7.44
C GLY A 28 15.69 -5.03 8.14
N PHE A 29 14.85 -5.74 7.39
CA PHE A 29 13.78 -6.55 7.99
C PHE A 29 14.31 -7.74 8.78
N MET A 30 15.38 -8.41 8.31
CA MET A 30 16.06 -9.45 9.07
C MET A 30 16.55 -8.92 10.43
N ASN A 31 17.14 -7.74 10.46
CA ASN A 31 17.58 -7.13 11.70
C ASN A 31 16.41 -6.87 12.67
N ILE A 32 15.25 -6.45 12.16
CA ILE A 32 14.04 -6.27 12.99
C ILE A 32 13.56 -7.61 13.55
N LEU A 33 13.53 -8.67 12.75
CA LEU A 33 13.16 -10.02 13.20
C LEU A 33 14.10 -10.53 14.30
N GLU A 34 15.42 -10.38 14.12
CA GLU A 34 16.41 -10.78 15.13
C GLU A 34 16.27 -9.93 16.42
N CYS A 35 16.07 -8.62 16.29
CA CYS A 35 15.80 -7.79 17.46
C CYS A 35 14.52 -8.25 18.19
N CYS A 36 13.45 -8.53 17.47
CA CYS A 36 12.21 -9.02 18.09
C CYS A 36 12.42 -10.36 18.82
N ARG A 37 13.13 -11.29 18.18
CA ARG A 37 13.46 -12.60 18.76
C ARG A 37 14.28 -12.48 20.03
N HIS A 38 15.37 -11.70 20.02
CA HIS A 38 16.29 -11.59 21.14
C HIS A 38 15.76 -10.76 22.32
N HIS A 39 14.77 -9.91 22.08
CA HIS A 39 14.14 -9.09 23.13
C HIS A 39 12.76 -9.57 23.56
N ASN A 40 12.39 -10.80 23.22
CA ASN A 40 11.11 -11.42 23.59
C ASN A 40 9.90 -10.54 23.25
N VAL A 41 9.92 -9.93 22.08
CA VAL A 41 8.81 -9.09 21.61
C VAL A 41 7.56 -9.96 21.42
N GLN A 42 6.44 -9.55 21.99
CA GLN A 42 5.18 -10.31 21.97
C GLN A 42 4.58 -10.46 20.57
N GLY A 43 4.92 -9.56 19.63
CA GLY A 43 4.41 -9.61 18.27
C GLY A 43 5.00 -8.52 17.40
N LEU A 44 5.18 -8.86 16.14
CA LEU A 44 5.64 -7.98 15.05
C LEU A 44 4.53 -7.83 14.02
N ILE A 45 4.04 -6.62 13.85
CA ILE A 45 3.17 -6.24 12.75
C ILE A 45 4.04 -5.55 11.69
N TYR A 46 3.94 -5.94 10.42
CA TYR A 46 4.80 -5.39 9.39
C TYR A 46 4.05 -5.07 8.10
N ALA A 47 4.52 -4.04 7.40
CA ALA A 47 4.00 -3.66 6.10
C ALA A 47 4.45 -4.66 5.02
N SER A 48 3.49 -5.44 4.48
CA SER A 48 3.58 -6.04 3.17
C SER A 48 2.97 -5.09 2.13
N SER A 49 2.52 -5.58 0.98
CA SER A 49 1.98 -4.74 -0.10
C SER A 49 1.10 -5.55 -1.03
N SER A 50 0.07 -4.92 -1.59
CA SER A 50 -0.70 -5.50 -2.71
C SER A 50 0.16 -5.78 -3.95
N SER A 51 1.35 -5.19 -4.06
CA SER A 51 2.29 -5.48 -5.14
C SER A 51 2.74 -6.94 -5.19
N VAL A 52 2.62 -7.71 -4.08
CA VAL A 52 2.95 -9.15 -4.05
C VAL A 52 2.06 -9.98 -4.97
N TYR A 53 0.85 -9.50 -5.30
CA TYR A 53 -0.04 -10.17 -6.25
C TYR A 53 0.51 -10.17 -7.68
N GLY A 54 1.44 -9.26 -7.98
CA GLY A 54 2.15 -9.23 -9.25
C GLY A 54 1.22 -9.18 -10.45
N GLY A 55 1.38 -10.12 -11.36
CA GLY A 55 0.57 -10.26 -12.57
C GLY A 55 -0.70 -11.11 -12.43
N ASN A 56 -1.21 -11.35 -11.22
CA ASN A 56 -2.44 -12.12 -11.04
C ASN A 56 -3.60 -11.45 -11.81
N GLU A 57 -4.29 -12.26 -12.61
CA GLU A 57 -5.45 -11.79 -13.40
C GLU A 57 -6.77 -11.95 -12.63
N LYS A 58 -6.83 -12.89 -11.69
CA LYS A 58 -8.00 -13.10 -10.84
C LYS A 58 -8.18 -11.92 -9.90
N ILE A 59 -9.37 -11.33 -9.89
CA ILE A 59 -9.80 -10.26 -8.96
C ILE A 59 -11.17 -10.62 -8.38
N PRO A 60 -11.45 -10.20 -7.12
CA PRO A 60 -10.57 -9.50 -6.20
C PRO A 60 -9.38 -10.36 -5.75
N PHE A 61 -8.27 -9.72 -5.37
CA PHE A 61 -7.08 -10.38 -4.85
C PHE A 61 -7.33 -10.91 -3.44
N SER A 62 -7.29 -12.22 -3.28
CA SER A 62 -7.44 -12.89 -1.98
C SER A 62 -6.09 -13.19 -1.32
N VAL A 63 -6.06 -13.22 0.01
CA VAL A 63 -4.87 -13.65 0.75
C VAL A 63 -4.50 -15.10 0.47
N GLU A 64 -5.45 -15.92 0.01
CA GLU A 64 -5.28 -17.31 -0.39
C GLU A 64 -4.68 -17.48 -1.81
N ASP A 65 -4.63 -16.40 -2.59
CA ASP A 65 -4.07 -16.45 -3.93
C ASP A 65 -2.56 -16.67 -3.88
N ARG A 66 -2.04 -17.45 -4.83
CA ARG A 66 -0.60 -17.59 -5.01
C ARG A 66 0.02 -16.25 -5.40
N VAL A 67 1.12 -15.92 -4.73
CA VAL A 67 1.89 -14.68 -4.94
C VAL A 67 3.35 -15.01 -5.25
N ASP A 68 3.55 -15.99 -6.10
CA ASP A 68 4.88 -16.56 -6.43
C ASP A 68 5.51 -15.88 -7.67
N ASN A 69 4.77 -15.00 -8.35
CA ASN A 69 5.20 -14.36 -9.59
C ASN A 69 5.21 -12.81 -9.45
N PRO A 70 6.09 -12.25 -8.58
CA PRO A 70 6.22 -10.80 -8.45
C PRO A 70 6.76 -10.19 -9.75
N ILE A 71 6.26 -9.01 -10.13
CA ILE A 71 6.67 -8.31 -11.35
C ILE A 71 7.57 -7.10 -11.09
N SER A 72 8.08 -6.95 -9.87
CA SER A 72 9.06 -5.94 -9.48
C SER A 72 9.93 -6.44 -8.33
N ILE A 73 11.13 -5.88 -8.19
CA ILE A 73 12.02 -6.15 -7.05
C ILE A 73 11.34 -5.75 -5.74
N TYR A 74 10.63 -4.62 -5.71
CA TYR A 74 9.84 -4.21 -4.55
C TYR A 74 8.85 -5.31 -4.12
N ALA A 75 8.06 -5.84 -5.04
CA ALA A 75 7.12 -6.92 -4.76
C ALA A 75 7.84 -8.18 -4.24
N ALA A 76 8.95 -8.56 -4.87
CA ALA A 76 9.77 -9.70 -4.46
C ALA A 76 10.29 -9.53 -3.02
N THR A 77 10.79 -8.34 -2.65
CA THR A 77 11.25 -8.08 -1.28
C THR A 77 10.11 -8.12 -0.26
N LYS A 78 8.92 -7.63 -0.60
CA LYS A 78 7.75 -7.71 0.29
C LYS A 78 7.25 -9.14 0.47
N LYS A 79 7.24 -9.95 -0.59
CA LYS A 79 6.94 -11.39 -0.48
C LYS A 79 8.00 -12.10 0.36
N SER A 80 9.27 -11.78 0.20
CA SER A 80 10.35 -12.32 1.04
C SER A 80 10.13 -11.99 2.52
N ASN A 81 9.65 -10.78 2.86
CA ASN A 81 9.31 -10.44 4.25
C ASN A 81 8.22 -11.36 4.82
N GLU A 82 7.18 -11.70 4.04
CA GLU A 82 6.15 -12.66 4.47
C GLU A 82 6.74 -14.04 4.76
N LEU A 83 7.64 -14.54 3.89
CA LEU A 83 8.30 -15.84 4.07
C LEU A 83 9.25 -15.83 5.28
N MET A 84 10.02 -14.77 5.46
CA MET A 84 10.91 -14.61 6.62
C MET A 84 10.11 -14.55 7.93
N ALA A 85 9.03 -13.78 7.96
CA ALA A 85 8.15 -13.66 9.12
C ALA A 85 7.50 -15.02 9.48
N HIS A 86 7.02 -15.77 8.48
CA HIS A 86 6.53 -17.14 8.67
C HIS A 86 7.58 -18.04 9.30
N THR A 87 8.80 -18.00 8.78
CA THR A 87 9.91 -18.81 9.30
C THR A 87 10.21 -18.49 10.77
N TYR A 88 10.22 -17.19 11.14
CA TYR A 88 10.45 -16.79 12.54
C TYR A 88 9.29 -17.16 13.46
N SER A 89 8.06 -17.08 12.97
CA SER A 89 6.90 -17.55 13.70
C SER A 89 6.97 -19.06 13.97
N HIS A 90 7.33 -19.84 12.94
CA HIS A 90 7.43 -21.30 13.04
C HIS A 90 8.56 -21.76 13.95
N LEU A 91 9.77 -21.20 13.78
CA LEU A 91 10.96 -21.68 14.50
C LEU A 91 11.09 -21.14 15.92
N PHE A 92 10.65 -19.90 16.14
CA PHE A 92 10.90 -19.18 17.40
C PHE A 92 9.64 -18.76 18.12
N GLY A 93 8.46 -19.08 17.61
CA GLY A 93 7.18 -18.69 18.21
C GLY A 93 6.92 -17.19 18.22
N LEU A 94 7.67 -16.39 17.44
CA LEU A 94 7.41 -14.96 17.30
C LEU A 94 6.08 -14.74 16.59
N HIS A 95 5.15 -14.07 17.24
CA HIS A 95 3.89 -13.68 16.59
C HIS A 95 4.16 -12.66 15.49
N THR A 96 3.69 -12.93 14.26
CA THR A 96 3.92 -12.04 13.12
C THR A 96 2.63 -11.83 12.32
N THR A 97 2.34 -10.57 11.99
CA THR A 97 1.17 -10.22 11.17
C THR A 97 1.59 -9.31 10.02
N GLY A 98 1.46 -9.80 8.80
CA GLY A 98 1.73 -9.05 7.57
C GLY A 98 0.48 -8.30 7.08
N LEU A 99 0.63 -7.03 6.73
CA LEU A 99 -0.45 -6.21 6.21
C LEU A 99 -0.17 -5.87 4.75
N ARG A 100 -0.91 -6.45 3.81
CA ARG A 100 -0.87 -6.13 2.39
C ARG A 100 -1.68 -4.85 2.17
N PHE A 101 -1.03 -3.71 2.30
CA PHE A 101 -1.64 -2.42 2.02
C PHE A 101 -1.92 -2.27 0.53
N PHE A 102 -3.13 -1.85 0.20
CA PHE A 102 -3.50 -1.39 -1.15
C PHE A 102 -3.10 0.07 -1.33
N THR A 103 -3.75 0.82 -2.22
CA THR A 103 -3.31 2.20 -2.48
C THR A 103 -3.84 3.14 -1.42
N VAL A 104 -3.03 3.34 -0.38
CA VAL A 104 -3.37 4.22 0.75
C VAL A 104 -3.25 5.67 0.35
N TYR A 105 -4.21 6.50 0.78
CA TYR A 105 -4.19 7.95 0.58
C TYR A 105 -4.75 8.69 1.80
N GLY A 106 -4.45 9.97 1.91
CA GLY A 106 -4.92 10.84 2.98
C GLY A 106 -3.84 11.82 3.45
N PRO A 107 -4.12 12.60 4.50
CA PRO A 107 -3.16 13.47 5.15
C PRO A 107 -1.85 12.74 5.48
N TRP A 108 -0.72 13.44 5.38
CA TRP A 108 0.62 12.90 5.60
C TRP A 108 1.03 11.78 4.63
N GLY A 109 0.32 11.68 3.49
CA GLY A 109 0.66 10.75 2.43
C GLY A 109 2.05 11.03 1.84
N ARG A 110 2.68 9.98 1.33
CA ARG A 110 4.02 10.08 0.72
C ARG A 110 3.99 10.99 -0.51
N PRO A 111 4.98 11.89 -0.66
CA PRO A 111 5.01 12.86 -1.77
C PRO A 111 5.26 12.23 -3.15
N ASP A 112 5.75 10.99 -3.20
CA ASP A 112 5.96 10.23 -4.45
C ASP A 112 4.73 9.45 -4.93
N MET A 113 3.61 9.51 -4.19
CA MET A 113 2.35 8.90 -4.60
C MET A 113 1.55 9.79 -5.55
N ALA A 114 0.86 9.16 -6.50
CA ALA A 114 0.13 9.85 -7.57
C ALA A 114 -0.81 10.96 -7.05
N MET A 115 -1.52 10.72 -5.95
CA MET A 115 -2.45 11.71 -5.39
C MET A 115 -1.73 12.98 -4.94
N TYR A 116 -0.60 12.85 -4.23
CA TYR A 116 0.21 13.99 -3.81
C TYR A 116 0.83 14.71 -5.02
N ILE A 117 1.45 13.95 -5.94
CA ILE A 117 2.05 14.51 -7.15
C ILE A 117 1.02 15.30 -7.97
N PHE A 118 -0.19 14.78 -8.12
CA PHE A 118 -1.24 15.46 -8.88
C PHE A 118 -1.72 16.72 -8.16
N ALA A 119 -1.93 16.66 -6.85
CA ALA A 119 -2.31 17.84 -6.07
C ALA A 119 -1.23 18.94 -6.17
N ASP A 120 0.04 18.58 -6.01
CA ASP A 120 1.15 19.52 -6.08
C ASP A 120 1.25 20.18 -7.47
N LYS A 121 1.24 19.40 -8.52
CA LYS A 121 1.35 19.92 -9.88
C LYS A 121 0.14 20.76 -10.29
N ILE A 122 -1.08 20.31 -10.00
CA ILE A 122 -2.30 21.05 -10.32
C ILE A 122 -2.33 22.38 -9.53
N SER A 123 -1.92 22.38 -8.28
CA SER A 123 -1.87 23.63 -7.48
C SER A 123 -0.91 24.66 -8.07
N LYS A 124 0.21 24.19 -8.63
CA LYS A 124 1.23 25.04 -9.28
C LYS A 124 0.89 25.38 -10.74
N GLY A 125 -0.15 24.79 -11.33
CA GLY A 125 -0.46 24.94 -12.76
C GLY A 125 0.52 24.20 -13.68
N GLU A 126 1.18 23.16 -13.16
CA GLU A 126 2.09 22.31 -13.92
C GLU A 126 1.35 21.11 -14.51
N PRO A 127 1.77 20.59 -15.68
CA PRO A 127 1.13 19.42 -16.28
C PRO A 127 1.35 18.16 -15.46
N ILE A 128 0.31 17.29 -15.41
CA ILE A 128 0.38 15.97 -14.81
C ILE A 128 0.57 14.89 -15.88
N ARG A 129 1.35 13.85 -15.55
CA ARG A 129 1.54 12.68 -16.42
C ARG A 129 0.58 11.58 -16.00
N VAL A 130 -0.29 11.15 -16.88
CA VAL A 130 -1.29 10.12 -16.62
C VAL A 130 -0.98 8.89 -17.49
N PHE A 131 -0.58 7.81 -16.81
CA PHE A 131 -0.14 6.57 -17.47
C PHE A 131 -1.31 5.71 -17.94
N ASN A 132 -1.02 4.79 -18.87
CA ASN A 132 -2.00 3.92 -19.52
C ASN A 132 -3.20 4.71 -20.09
N HIS A 133 -2.96 5.93 -20.59
CA HIS A 133 -4.00 6.83 -21.11
C HIS A 133 -5.17 7.04 -20.14
N GLY A 134 -4.92 7.00 -18.83
CA GLY A 134 -5.93 7.12 -17.78
C GLY A 134 -6.78 5.87 -17.54
N LYS A 135 -6.56 4.80 -18.29
CA LYS A 135 -7.34 3.54 -18.18
C LYS A 135 -6.80 2.64 -17.08
N MET A 136 -6.83 3.14 -15.85
CA MET A 136 -6.36 2.42 -14.66
C MET A 136 -7.40 2.52 -13.55
N GLU A 137 -7.59 1.40 -12.85
CA GLU A 137 -8.46 1.33 -11.69
C GLU A 137 -7.62 0.93 -10.46
N ARG A 138 -7.87 1.58 -9.34
CA ARG A 138 -7.16 1.30 -8.08
C ARG A 138 -8.14 1.16 -6.93
N ASP A 139 -7.82 0.24 -6.06
CA ASP A 139 -8.42 0.19 -4.72
C ASP A 139 -7.75 1.28 -3.88
N PHE A 140 -8.38 2.46 -3.85
CA PHE A 140 -7.94 3.58 -3.02
C PHE A 140 -8.55 3.47 -1.64
N THR A 141 -7.71 3.41 -0.62
CA THR A 141 -8.13 3.24 0.76
C THR A 141 -7.70 4.43 1.61
N TYR A 142 -8.65 5.06 2.30
CA TYR A 142 -8.36 6.23 3.13
C TYR A 142 -7.57 5.86 4.38
N ILE A 143 -6.70 6.76 4.82
CA ILE A 143 -5.74 6.49 5.91
C ILE A 143 -6.42 6.05 7.21
N ASP A 144 -7.56 6.62 7.60
CA ASP A 144 -8.23 6.27 8.85
C ASP A 144 -8.75 4.82 8.82
N ASP A 145 -9.24 4.36 7.66
CA ASP A 145 -9.66 2.97 7.46
C ASP A 145 -8.43 2.04 7.60
N ILE A 146 -7.29 2.39 6.99
CA ILE A 146 -6.05 1.63 7.12
C ILE A 146 -5.58 1.57 8.58
N ILE A 147 -5.65 2.68 9.31
CA ILE A 147 -5.27 2.72 10.73
C ILE A 147 -6.19 1.84 11.57
N SER A 148 -7.49 1.79 11.28
CA SER A 148 -8.43 0.91 11.99
C SER A 148 -8.03 -0.56 11.87
N GLY A 149 -7.73 -1.04 10.65
CA GLY A 149 -7.28 -2.41 10.40
C GLY A 149 -5.90 -2.70 11.01
N THR A 150 -4.96 -1.74 10.91
CA THR A 150 -3.64 -1.86 11.51
C THR A 150 -3.74 -1.96 13.05
N ARG A 151 -4.58 -1.14 13.67
CA ARG A 151 -4.82 -1.17 15.12
C ARG A 151 -5.41 -2.50 15.54
N ALA A 152 -6.41 -3.00 14.82
CA ALA A 152 -7.01 -4.30 15.10
C ALA A 152 -5.96 -5.43 15.02
N ALA A 153 -5.08 -5.43 14.03
CA ALA A 153 -3.99 -6.39 13.91
C ALA A 153 -3.01 -6.34 15.10
N ILE A 154 -2.71 -5.15 15.62
CA ILE A 154 -1.90 -4.96 16.83
C ILE A 154 -2.60 -5.58 18.06
N ASP A 155 -3.90 -5.34 18.20
CA ASP A 155 -4.65 -5.77 19.39
C ASP A 155 -4.84 -7.28 19.41
N HIS A 156 -5.19 -7.91 18.27
CA HIS A 156 -5.38 -9.37 18.15
C HIS A 156 -4.09 -10.18 18.29
N ASN A 157 -2.97 -9.69 17.77
CA ASN A 157 -1.65 -10.32 17.92
C ASN A 157 -1.63 -11.81 17.56
N TYR A 158 -2.09 -12.17 16.36
CA TYR A 158 -2.10 -13.56 15.88
C TYR A 158 -0.70 -14.18 15.83
N GLN A 159 -0.60 -15.49 16.01
CA GLN A 159 0.67 -16.20 15.93
C GLN A 159 1.31 -16.03 14.53
N TYR A 160 0.53 -16.22 13.46
CA TYR A 160 0.93 -15.91 12.10
C TYR A 160 -0.31 -15.60 11.27
N GLU A 161 -0.35 -14.42 10.67
CA GLU A 161 -1.42 -14.03 9.74
C GLU A 161 -0.92 -13.05 8.69
N VAL A 162 -1.62 -13.04 7.56
CA VAL A 162 -1.49 -12.03 6.52
C VAL A 162 -2.87 -11.49 6.17
N PHE A 163 -3.02 -10.17 6.11
CA PHE A 163 -4.28 -9.49 5.83
C PHE A 163 -4.18 -8.55 4.65
N ASN A 164 -5.22 -8.50 3.83
CA ASN A 164 -5.43 -7.39 2.91
C ASN A 164 -6.08 -6.21 3.64
N LEU A 165 -5.47 -5.04 3.56
CA LEU A 165 -6.09 -3.80 3.96
C LEU A 165 -6.29 -2.92 2.73
N GLY A 166 -7.49 -2.98 2.19
CA GLY A 166 -7.99 -2.28 1.02
C GLY A 166 -9.42 -1.80 1.25
N ASN A 167 -9.99 -1.08 0.29
CA ASN A 167 -11.35 -0.54 0.39
C ASN A 167 -12.43 -1.50 -0.14
N ASN A 168 -12.02 -2.66 -0.68
CA ASN A 168 -12.91 -3.61 -1.36
C ASN A 168 -13.76 -2.92 -2.46
N ASN A 169 -13.19 -1.94 -3.10
CA ASN A 169 -13.78 -1.21 -4.22
C ASN A 169 -12.69 -0.70 -5.15
N THR A 170 -12.99 -0.59 -6.43
CA THR A 170 -12.08 0.01 -7.41
C THR A 170 -12.62 1.34 -7.88
N GLU A 171 -11.73 2.31 -8.00
CA GLU A 171 -12.04 3.64 -8.48
C GLU A 171 -11.20 3.96 -9.73
N ASP A 172 -11.80 4.66 -10.65
CA ASP A 172 -11.14 5.15 -11.86
C ASP A 172 -10.09 6.23 -11.52
N LEU A 173 -8.91 6.13 -12.12
CA LEU A 173 -7.84 7.10 -11.92
C LEU A 173 -8.27 8.52 -12.31
N MET A 174 -9.08 8.66 -13.36
CA MET A 174 -9.55 9.95 -13.81
C MET A 174 -10.62 10.56 -12.89
N GLU A 175 -11.36 9.72 -12.13
CA GLU A 175 -12.23 10.23 -11.07
C GLU A 175 -11.42 10.87 -9.95
N MET A 176 -10.32 10.23 -9.54
CA MET A 176 -9.39 10.82 -8.57
C MET A 176 -8.88 12.19 -9.06
N VAL A 177 -8.46 12.29 -10.33
CA VAL A 177 -8.00 13.57 -10.91
C VAL A 177 -9.10 14.63 -10.83
N ARG A 178 -10.33 14.30 -11.22
CA ARG A 178 -11.48 15.23 -11.16
C ARG A 178 -11.77 15.74 -9.76
N LEU A 179 -11.66 14.86 -8.76
CA LEU A 179 -11.88 15.24 -7.35
C LEU A 179 -10.77 16.16 -6.84
N ILE A 180 -9.52 15.91 -7.24
CA ILE A 180 -8.39 16.81 -6.91
C ILE A 180 -8.58 18.18 -7.57
N GLU A 181 -8.90 18.21 -8.88
CA GLU A 181 -9.21 19.46 -9.59
C GLU A 181 -10.30 20.28 -8.87
N LYS A 182 -11.37 19.61 -8.49
CA LYS A 182 -12.50 20.23 -7.76
C LYS A 182 -12.05 20.80 -6.42
N GLY A 183 -11.23 20.06 -5.67
CA GLY A 183 -10.76 20.48 -4.35
C GLY A 183 -9.77 21.64 -4.41
N ILE A 184 -8.89 21.66 -5.41
CA ILE A 184 -7.90 22.74 -5.62
C ILE A 184 -8.54 23.94 -6.33
N GLY A 185 -9.62 23.75 -7.07
CA GLY A 185 -10.28 24.80 -7.86
C GLY A 185 -9.56 25.14 -9.18
N LYS A 186 -8.68 24.24 -9.67
CA LYS A 186 -7.94 24.40 -10.93
C LYS A 186 -8.09 23.16 -11.80
N LYS A 187 -8.07 23.34 -13.12
CA LYS A 187 -8.03 22.27 -14.09
C LYS A 187 -6.60 21.78 -14.33
N ALA A 188 -6.46 20.47 -14.46
CA ALA A 188 -5.18 19.85 -14.81
C ALA A 188 -4.90 19.97 -16.32
N GLU A 189 -3.69 20.31 -16.67
CA GLU A 189 -3.13 19.99 -17.98
C GLU A 189 -2.64 18.54 -17.92
N ILE A 190 -3.18 17.67 -18.80
CA ILE A 190 -2.93 16.22 -18.73
C ILE A 190 -2.11 15.76 -19.92
N HIS A 191 -0.95 15.19 -19.65
CA HIS A 191 -0.14 14.47 -20.63
C HIS A 191 -0.37 12.97 -20.47
N PHE A 192 -1.08 12.37 -21.42
CA PHE A 192 -1.33 10.94 -21.46
C PHE A 192 -0.12 10.16 -21.98
N GLU A 193 0.25 9.12 -21.26
CA GLU A 193 1.37 8.25 -21.61
C GLU A 193 0.96 6.78 -21.63
N GLY A 194 1.81 5.94 -22.24
CA GLY A 194 1.65 4.48 -22.22
C GLY A 194 1.82 3.87 -20.82
N MET A 195 1.54 2.59 -20.71
CA MET A 195 1.71 1.83 -19.47
C MET A 195 3.19 1.75 -19.08
N GLN A 196 3.49 1.95 -17.80
CA GLN A 196 4.86 1.84 -17.28
C GLN A 196 5.19 0.39 -16.88
N PRO A 197 6.46 -0.04 -17.02
CA PRO A 197 6.90 -1.34 -16.51
C PRO A 197 6.61 -1.51 -15.02
N GLY A 198 6.12 -2.69 -14.64
CA GLY A 198 5.77 -3.02 -13.26
C GLY A 198 4.41 -2.49 -12.78
N ASP A 199 3.73 -1.65 -13.57
CA ASP A 199 2.37 -1.21 -13.25
C ASP A 199 1.34 -2.30 -13.64
N VAL A 200 0.24 -2.35 -12.89
CA VAL A 200 -0.92 -3.22 -13.17
C VAL A 200 -2.12 -2.37 -13.58
N LYS A 201 -3.00 -2.92 -14.44
CA LYS A 201 -4.19 -2.17 -14.91
C LYS A 201 -5.20 -1.92 -13.80
N ARG A 202 -5.39 -2.92 -12.93
CA ARG A 202 -6.41 -2.88 -11.87
C ARG A 202 -5.88 -3.49 -10.58
N THR A 203 -6.27 -2.91 -9.45
CA THR A 203 -6.12 -3.53 -8.12
C THR A 203 -7.48 -3.55 -7.42
N PHE A 204 -7.82 -4.68 -6.79
CA PHE A 204 -9.07 -4.86 -6.07
C PHE A 204 -8.86 -5.85 -4.93
N ALA A 205 -9.03 -5.39 -3.69
CA ALA A 205 -8.83 -6.20 -2.49
C ALA A 205 -10.05 -7.07 -2.21
N ASP A 206 -9.83 -8.37 -1.99
CA ASP A 206 -10.72 -9.18 -1.17
C ASP A 206 -10.35 -8.95 0.29
N ILE A 207 -11.28 -8.41 1.07
CA ILE A 207 -11.07 -8.11 2.49
C ILE A 207 -11.87 -9.04 3.42
N GLU A 208 -12.48 -10.11 2.90
CA GLU A 208 -13.36 -10.97 3.70
C GLU A 208 -12.63 -11.57 4.89
N HIS A 209 -11.39 -12.03 4.70
CA HIS A 209 -10.54 -12.52 5.78
C HIS A 209 -10.26 -11.44 6.84
N SER A 210 -9.95 -10.22 6.42
CA SER A 210 -9.72 -9.08 7.32
C SER A 210 -10.98 -8.67 8.07
N LYS A 211 -12.13 -8.73 7.41
CA LYS A 211 -13.43 -8.46 8.02
C LYS A 211 -13.77 -9.47 9.11
N GLN A 212 -13.59 -10.76 8.83
CA GLN A 212 -13.89 -11.83 9.79
C GLN A 212 -12.96 -11.83 11.01
N LYS A 213 -11.66 -11.64 10.79
CA LYS A 213 -10.66 -11.75 11.86
C LYS A 213 -10.32 -10.44 12.56
N LEU A 214 -10.38 -9.31 11.87
CA LEU A 214 -10.04 -8.00 12.41
C LEU A 214 -11.26 -7.09 12.62
N ASN A 215 -12.45 -7.53 12.22
CA ASN A 215 -13.64 -6.68 12.13
C ASN A 215 -13.39 -5.42 11.27
N TYR A 216 -12.51 -5.57 10.25
CA TYR A 216 -12.09 -4.50 9.37
C TYR A 216 -13.20 -4.17 8.37
N THR A 217 -13.75 -2.96 8.48
CA THR A 217 -14.83 -2.48 7.60
C THR A 217 -14.48 -1.06 7.15
N PRO A 218 -13.81 -0.89 5.99
CA PRO A 218 -13.51 0.44 5.46
C PRO A 218 -14.81 1.13 5.07
N THR A 219 -14.92 2.41 5.36
CA THR A 219 -16.16 3.19 5.17
C THR A 219 -15.97 4.44 4.34
N THR A 220 -14.74 4.88 4.14
CA THR A 220 -14.45 6.16 3.48
C THR A 220 -14.38 6.00 1.97
N LYS A 221 -15.36 6.56 1.25
CA LYS A 221 -15.32 6.62 -0.21
C LYS A 221 -14.34 7.67 -0.69
N ILE A 222 -13.84 7.51 -1.93
CA ILE A 222 -12.89 8.46 -2.53
C ILE A 222 -13.45 9.89 -2.60
N VAL A 223 -14.75 10.02 -2.85
CA VAL A 223 -15.45 11.32 -2.89
C VAL A 223 -15.44 12.05 -1.55
N ASP A 224 -15.35 11.32 -0.44
CA ASP A 224 -15.32 11.88 0.92
C ASP A 224 -13.88 12.05 1.43
N GLY A 225 -12.97 11.18 1.02
CA GLY A 225 -11.58 11.18 1.50
C GLY A 225 -10.69 12.19 0.78
N ILE A 226 -10.85 12.39 -0.54
CA ILE A 226 -10.04 13.37 -1.28
C ILE A 226 -10.21 14.80 -0.78
N PRO A 227 -11.43 15.31 -0.50
CA PRO A 227 -11.58 16.62 0.10
C PRO A 227 -10.78 16.81 1.39
N LYS A 228 -10.76 15.82 2.28
CA LYS A 228 -9.99 15.86 3.54
C LYS A 228 -8.47 15.89 3.25
N PHE A 229 -8.00 15.14 2.25
CA PHE A 229 -6.61 15.20 1.82
C PHE A 229 -6.26 16.58 1.25
N ILE A 230 -7.11 17.17 0.40
CA ILE A 230 -6.87 18.50 -0.19
C ILE A 230 -6.89 19.59 0.86
N GLU A 231 -7.82 19.55 1.82
CA GLU A 231 -7.86 20.50 2.95
C GLU A 231 -6.54 20.50 3.73
N TRP A 232 -6.05 19.30 4.06
CA TRP A 232 -4.75 19.14 4.70
C TRP A 232 -3.62 19.67 3.79
N TYR A 233 -3.62 19.28 2.50
CA TYR A 233 -2.58 19.68 1.56
C TYR A 233 -2.45 21.20 1.44
N LEU A 234 -3.56 21.91 1.30
CA LEU A 234 -3.60 23.37 1.19
C LEU A 234 -3.23 24.09 2.50
N THR A 235 -3.38 23.45 3.64
CA THR A 235 -3.01 24.01 4.95
C THR A 235 -1.54 23.79 5.26
N TYR A 236 -0.97 22.67 4.78
CA TYR A 236 0.40 22.25 5.09
C TYR A 236 1.43 22.83 4.11
N ASN A 237 1.07 23.08 2.84
CA ASN A 237 1.94 23.60 1.78
C ASN A 237 1.51 25.01 1.38
#